data_b0a4399d1d64af87a1ba25d1fa237ecd
#
_entry.id   b0a4399d1d64af87a1ba25d1fa237ecd
#
_cell.length_a   1.000
_cell.length_b   1.000
_cell.length_c   1.000
_cell.angle_alpha   90.00
_cell.angle_beta   90.00
_cell.angle_gamma   90.00
#
_symmetry.space_group_name_H-M   'P 1'
#
loop_
_entity.id
_entity.type
_entity.pdbx_description
1 polymer ?
#
loop_
_entity_poly.entity_id
_entity_poly.type
_entity_poly.pdbx_seq_one_letter_code
_entity_poly.pdbx_strand_id
1 'polypeptide(L)'
;MFILFASKGAFAVTGDEHVVEKVVITWHDTLRLNFVSDPVLYSEGWDTLPQALFWKDVICMSSDSCIVNVAHCRQPIERVSRNAWMDQSEEAKSRYKDSVCSASCYNPGTSIFVTSGKAEFYELKKVLPDISKAIKVFRQNNCDPFYAQAILLIESPGKNKSKSYVGANGPFQLMRSVAKKYGLRVTKNRDDRTDLEKSAKVAAKLLNAGCVAYVKQYLDERSISYRETDLWFRLLVLHAYHAGAGSVRCVINQLNPDKGGVDLFRQIWQTECGLFKNESQNYSQIALASLVSFDEIINRDGGDTVYLVRGDKMMKHFNRKIYRSVNGYDYLNTCLVAYEADLVDGTIPFDPFMKRVGVIRKELLHIATKISGVDERISINQFPASEEHVDSLAMSLLKHQRFEEAIKLLKLNIDMHPSSIAAYDSLARAYSASGNKQLALIYSNRSVALGRNQESRNRIQE
;
A
#
# COMPACT_ATOMS: atom_id res chain seq x y z
N MET A 1 14.93 -36.19 35.59
CA MET A 1 14.47 -36.14 34.20
C MET A 1 13.33 -35.08 34.12
N PHE A 2 13.73 -33.82 33.99
CA PHE A 2 12.80 -32.70 33.91
C PHE A 2 12.70 -32.30 32.45
N ILE A 3 11.54 -32.46 31.85
CA ILE A 3 11.22 -32.02 30.51
C ILE A 3 10.81 -30.56 30.59
N LEU A 4 11.69 -29.68 30.16
CA LEU A 4 11.37 -28.27 29.91
C LEU A 4 10.48 -28.17 28.68
N PHE A 5 9.21 -27.88 28.88
CA PHE A 5 8.35 -27.38 27.81
C PHE A 5 8.74 -25.93 27.51
N ALA A 6 9.51 -25.74 26.46
CA ALA A 6 9.63 -24.44 25.85
C ALA A 6 8.29 -24.11 25.16
N SER A 7 7.51 -23.24 25.78
CA SER A 7 6.36 -22.62 25.13
C SER A 7 6.87 -21.75 24.00
N LYS A 8 6.88 -22.27 22.78
CA LYS A 8 6.88 -21.45 21.58
C LYS A 8 5.58 -20.65 21.63
N GLY A 9 5.67 -19.39 22.00
CA GLY A 9 4.61 -18.43 21.80
C GLY A 9 4.34 -18.38 20.28
N ALA A 10 3.36 -19.16 19.86
CA ALA A 10 2.74 -18.98 18.58
C ALA A 10 2.08 -17.60 18.63
N PHE A 11 2.72 -16.59 18.05
CA PHE A 11 2.00 -15.40 17.62
C PHE A 11 0.90 -15.91 16.70
N ALA A 12 -0.31 -15.93 17.20
CA ALA A 12 -1.49 -16.05 16.37
C ALA A 12 -1.47 -14.82 15.47
N VAL A 13 -0.99 -15.00 14.26
CA VAL A 13 -1.24 -14.07 13.15
C VAL A 13 -2.73 -14.16 12.92
N THR A 14 -3.49 -13.37 13.65
CA THR A 14 -4.88 -13.06 13.33
C THR A 14 -4.83 -12.49 11.92
N GLY A 15 -5.55 -13.11 11.01
CA GLY A 15 -5.45 -12.95 9.57
C GLY A 15 -5.72 -11.53 9.07
N ASP A 16 -4.79 -10.64 9.26
CA ASP A 16 -4.79 -9.31 8.67
C ASP A 16 -4.03 -9.34 7.34
N GLU A 17 -4.78 -9.57 6.29
CA GLU A 17 -4.30 -9.57 4.90
C GLU A 17 -3.94 -8.16 4.38
N HIS A 18 -4.00 -7.13 5.23
CA HIS A 18 -4.02 -5.73 4.81
C HIS A 18 -2.65 -5.04 4.71
N VAL A 19 -1.61 -5.56 5.30
CA VAL A 19 -0.26 -4.98 5.17
C VAL A 19 0.71 -6.01 4.64
N VAL A 20 1.28 -5.71 3.49
CA VAL A 20 2.28 -6.56 2.85
C VAL A 20 3.64 -5.86 2.93
N GLU A 21 4.62 -6.52 3.51
CA GLU A 21 5.98 -6.08 3.39
C GLU A 21 6.55 -6.50 2.04
N LYS A 22 7.11 -5.53 1.35
CA LYS A 22 7.84 -5.74 0.12
C LYS A 22 9.34 -5.65 0.39
N VAL A 23 10.13 -6.45 -0.32
CA VAL A 23 11.58 -6.38 -0.29
C VAL A 23 12.08 -6.02 -1.68
N VAL A 24 12.81 -4.93 -1.79
CA VAL A 24 13.52 -4.56 -3.02
C VAL A 24 14.92 -5.14 -2.96
N ILE A 25 15.29 -5.90 -3.98
CA ILE A 25 16.66 -6.40 -4.17
C ILE A 25 17.23 -5.69 -5.38
N THR A 26 18.35 -5.00 -5.18
CA THR A 26 19.11 -4.38 -6.26
C THR A 26 20.16 -5.36 -6.79
N TRP A 27 20.30 -5.49 -8.10
CA TRP A 27 21.23 -6.45 -8.74
C TRP A 27 22.71 -6.15 -8.49
N HIS A 28 23.06 -4.89 -8.25
CA HIS A 28 24.44 -4.46 -8.06
C HIS A 28 24.92 -4.52 -6.61
N ASP A 29 23.97 -4.55 -5.66
CA ASP A 29 24.25 -4.70 -4.25
C ASP A 29 23.35 -5.81 -3.71
N THR A 30 23.91 -6.75 -2.94
CA THR A 30 23.14 -7.75 -2.19
C THR A 30 22.27 -7.12 -1.09
N LEU A 31 21.93 -5.84 -1.24
CA LEU A 31 21.19 -5.06 -0.28
C LEU A 31 19.69 -5.40 -0.36
N ARG A 32 19.19 -5.98 0.70
CA ARG A 32 17.75 -6.24 0.88
C ARG A 32 17.14 -5.09 1.65
N LEU A 33 16.25 -4.35 1.02
CA LEU A 33 15.55 -3.22 1.62
C LEU A 33 14.07 -3.55 1.79
N ASN A 34 13.59 -3.40 3.02
CA ASN A 34 12.21 -3.67 3.39
C ASN A 34 11.39 -2.38 3.37
N PHE A 35 10.16 -2.47 2.90
CA PHE A 35 9.17 -1.41 3.03
C PHE A 35 7.77 -2.00 3.18
N VAL A 36 6.82 -1.18 3.62
CA VAL A 36 5.43 -1.58 3.84
C VAL A 36 4.57 -1.07 2.69
N SER A 37 3.74 -1.94 2.12
CA SER A 37 2.69 -1.56 1.19
C SER A 37 1.35 -1.90 1.82
N ASP A 38 0.44 -0.93 1.87
CA ASP A 38 -0.91 -1.12 2.39
C ASP A 38 -1.92 -1.11 1.23
N PRO A 39 -2.52 -2.26 0.91
CA PRO A 39 -3.49 -2.35 -0.18
C PRO A 39 -4.78 -1.59 0.07
N VAL A 40 -5.10 -1.32 1.34
CA VAL A 40 -6.28 -0.56 1.73
C VAL A 40 -6.23 0.87 1.18
N LEU A 41 -5.01 1.42 0.97
CA LEU A 41 -4.82 2.68 0.26
C LEU A 41 -5.60 2.74 -1.06
N TYR A 42 -5.62 1.63 -1.79
CA TYR A 42 -6.21 1.51 -3.12
C TYR A 42 -7.63 0.92 -3.09
N SER A 43 -7.82 -0.17 -2.35
CA SER A 43 -9.12 -0.87 -2.32
C SER A 43 -10.25 -0.05 -1.69
N GLU A 44 -9.94 0.84 -0.75
CA GLU A 44 -10.90 1.77 -0.17
C GLU A 44 -10.89 3.16 -0.83
N GLY A 45 -10.05 3.37 -1.85
CA GLY A 45 -9.99 4.60 -2.63
C GLY A 45 -9.36 5.79 -1.92
N TRP A 46 -8.49 5.57 -0.92
CA TRP A 46 -7.77 6.65 -0.24
C TRP A 46 -6.84 7.41 -1.17
N ASP A 47 -6.24 6.72 -2.14
CA ASP A 47 -5.36 7.26 -3.17
C ASP A 47 -6.08 8.20 -4.14
N THR A 48 -7.38 8.07 -4.30
CA THR A 48 -8.22 8.87 -5.21
C THR A 48 -8.85 10.10 -4.56
N LEU A 49 -8.66 10.27 -3.25
CA LEU A 49 -9.20 11.42 -2.53
C LEU A 49 -8.57 12.73 -3.03
N PRO A 50 -9.34 13.80 -3.22
CA PRO A 50 -8.83 15.09 -3.70
C PRO A 50 -7.63 15.60 -2.90
N GLN A 51 -7.64 15.39 -1.59
CA GLN A 51 -6.55 15.79 -0.69
C GLN A 51 -5.28 14.99 -0.94
N ALA A 52 -5.38 13.67 -1.13
CA ALA A 52 -4.24 12.82 -1.45
C ALA A 52 -3.64 13.17 -2.82
N LEU A 53 -4.47 13.37 -3.83
CA LEU A 53 -4.06 13.78 -5.17
C LEU A 53 -3.40 15.16 -5.17
N PHE A 54 -3.98 16.12 -4.46
CA PHE A 54 -3.42 17.46 -4.31
C PHE A 54 -2.01 17.42 -3.69
N TRP A 55 -1.84 16.73 -2.57
CA TRP A 55 -0.53 16.66 -1.91
C TRP A 55 0.47 15.84 -2.71
N LYS A 56 0.03 14.84 -3.47
CA LYS A 56 0.88 14.13 -4.42
C LYS A 56 1.43 15.07 -5.49
N ASP A 57 0.59 15.93 -6.06
CA ASP A 57 1.02 16.98 -6.99
C ASP A 57 2.05 17.92 -6.35
N VAL A 58 1.79 18.38 -5.12
CA VAL A 58 2.71 19.26 -4.37
C VAL A 58 4.06 18.58 -4.09
N ILE A 59 4.05 17.30 -3.74
CA ILE A 59 5.27 16.50 -3.48
C ILE A 59 6.12 16.36 -4.75
N CYS A 60 5.49 16.21 -5.92
CA CYS A 60 6.17 16.01 -7.19
C CYS A 60 6.51 17.30 -7.93
N MET A 61 5.93 18.42 -7.54
CA MET A 61 6.07 19.71 -8.21
C MET A 61 7.29 20.48 -7.70
N SER A 62 8.05 21.12 -8.64
CA SER A 62 9.16 22.02 -8.28
C SER A 62 8.70 23.15 -7.37
N SER A 63 9.60 23.58 -6.47
CA SER A 63 9.38 24.73 -5.59
C SER A 63 9.20 26.07 -6.31
N ASP A 64 9.53 26.14 -7.60
CA ASP A 64 9.31 27.34 -8.45
C ASP A 64 7.85 27.48 -8.89
N SER A 65 7.04 26.48 -8.66
CA SER A 65 5.63 26.43 -9.04
C SER A 65 4.75 26.40 -7.80
N CYS A 66 3.54 26.97 -7.91
CA CYS A 66 2.52 26.95 -6.87
C CYS A 66 1.20 26.47 -7.46
N ILE A 67 0.37 25.83 -6.62
CA ILE A 67 -1.02 25.51 -6.93
C ILE A 67 -1.93 26.46 -6.15
N VAL A 68 -2.78 27.18 -6.87
CA VAL A 68 -3.92 27.88 -6.29
C VAL A 68 -5.01 26.85 -6.03
N ASN A 69 -5.51 26.80 -4.80
CA ASN A 69 -6.45 25.76 -4.41
C ASN A 69 -7.47 26.24 -3.37
N VAL A 70 -8.61 25.56 -3.35
CA VAL A 70 -9.63 25.77 -2.33
C VAL A 70 -9.15 25.14 -1.02
N ALA A 71 -9.05 25.91 0.05
CA ALA A 71 -8.38 25.51 1.29
C ALA A 71 -8.97 24.24 1.93
N HIS A 72 -10.30 24.16 2.04
CA HIS A 72 -10.97 23.09 2.80
C HIS A 72 -11.02 21.73 2.07
N CYS A 73 -11.11 21.72 0.74
CA CYS A 73 -11.21 20.47 -0.04
C CYS A 73 -9.96 20.17 -0.85
N ARG A 74 -8.99 21.07 -0.90
CA ARG A 74 -7.75 20.98 -1.68
C ARG A 74 -7.98 20.84 -3.20
N GLN A 75 -9.14 21.29 -3.69
CA GLN A 75 -9.41 21.33 -5.10
C GLN A 75 -8.45 22.30 -5.80
N PRO A 76 -7.62 21.84 -6.75
CA PRO A 76 -6.74 22.72 -7.51
C PRO A 76 -7.58 23.57 -8.48
N ILE A 77 -7.19 24.83 -8.64
CA ILE A 77 -7.82 25.80 -9.53
C ILE A 77 -6.88 26.05 -10.71
N GLU A 78 -5.66 26.50 -10.42
CA GLU A 78 -4.64 26.71 -11.45
C GLU A 78 -3.22 26.57 -10.88
N ARG A 79 -2.24 26.53 -11.78
CA ARG A 79 -0.82 26.56 -11.43
C ARG A 79 -0.24 27.92 -11.80
N VAL A 80 0.52 28.50 -10.90
CA VAL A 80 1.18 29.80 -11.07
C VAL A 80 2.67 29.69 -10.75
N SER A 81 3.48 30.56 -11.37
CA SER A 81 4.88 30.70 -11.00
C SER A 81 5.00 31.26 -9.58
N ARG A 82 5.86 30.66 -8.76
CA ARG A 82 6.13 31.15 -7.40
C ARG A 82 6.67 32.57 -7.40
N ASN A 83 7.61 32.87 -8.29
CA ASN A 83 8.19 34.22 -8.37
C ASN A 83 7.14 35.24 -8.78
N ALA A 84 6.37 34.97 -9.83
CA ALA A 84 5.29 35.84 -10.25
C ALA A 84 4.22 36.06 -9.17
N TRP A 85 3.98 35.05 -8.31
CA TRP A 85 3.09 35.18 -7.15
C TRP A 85 3.72 36.01 -6.03
N MET A 86 5.00 35.77 -5.72
CA MET A 86 5.67 36.45 -4.60
C MET A 86 5.93 37.93 -4.88
N ASP A 87 6.14 38.28 -6.15
CA ASP A 87 6.39 39.66 -6.59
C ASP A 87 5.14 40.56 -6.55
N GLN A 88 3.95 40.01 -6.33
CA GLN A 88 2.70 40.75 -6.20
C GLN A 88 2.57 41.39 -4.81
N SER A 89 1.91 42.58 -4.75
CA SER A 89 1.51 43.16 -3.48
C SER A 89 0.42 42.34 -2.79
N GLU A 90 0.27 42.46 -1.49
CA GLU A 90 -0.76 41.74 -0.74
C GLU A 90 -2.18 42.13 -1.19
N GLU A 91 -2.39 43.36 -1.62
CA GLU A 91 -3.67 43.83 -2.17
C GLU A 91 -3.95 43.18 -3.53
N ALA A 92 -2.92 42.96 -4.38
CA ALA A 92 -3.06 42.30 -5.65
C ALA A 92 -3.39 40.79 -5.42
N LYS A 93 -2.71 40.15 -4.48
CA LYS A 93 -3.00 38.76 -4.08
C LYS A 93 -4.40 38.57 -3.53
N SER A 94 -4.90 39.56 -2.71
CA SER A 94 -6.26 39.52 -2.19
C SER A 94 -7.29 39.67 -3.33
N ARG A 95 -7.15 40.68 -4.19
CA ARG A 95 -8.04 40.90 -5.34
C ARG A 95 -8.09 39.69 -6.26
N TYR A 96 -6.94 39.03 -6.51
CA TYR A 96 -6.86 37.80 -7.30
C TYR A 96 -7.69 36.69 -6.64
N LYS A 97 -7.51 36.42 -5.33
CA LYS A 97 -8.27 35.40 -4.61
C LYS A 97 -9.77 35.68 -4.62
N ASP A 98 -10.17 36.94 -4.46
CA ASP A 98 -11.57 37.36 -4.51
C ASP A 98 -12.16 37.15 -5.91
N SER A 99 -11.38 37.44 -6.97
CA SER A 99 -11.80 37.20 -8.36
C SER A 99 -11.98 35.72 -8.64
N VAL A 100 -11.09 34.88 -8.15
CA VAL A 100 -11.18 33.41 -8.27
C VAL A 100 -12.43 32.88 -7.56
N CYS A 101 -12.71 33.33 -6.33
CA CYS A 101 -13.92 32.95 -5.62
C CYS A 101 -15.19 33.35 -6.40
N SER A 102 -15.22 34.56 -6.94
CA SER A 102 -16.38 35.06 -7.69
C SER A 102 -16.58 34.33 -9.01
N ALA A 103 -15.51 34.09 -9.77
CA ALA A 103 -15.57 33.40 -11.05
C ALA A 103 -15.97 31.93 -10.95
N SER A 104 -15.60 31.27 -9.85
CA SER A 104 -15.86 29.84 -9.63
C SER A 104 -17.16 29.56 -8.86
N CYS A 105 -17.98 30.56 -8.58
CA CYS A 105 -19.24 30.46 -7.82
C CYS A 105 -19.07 29.80 -6.44
N TYR A 106 -17.91 29.96 -5.79
CA TYR A 106 -17.73 29.49 -4.42
C TYR A 106 -18.51 30.36 -3.44
N ASN A 107 -18.87 29.77 -2.30
CA ASN A 107 -19.58 30.49 -1.25
C ASN A 107 -18.75 31.69 -0.75
N PRO A 108 -19.38 32.80 -0.38
CA PRO A 108 -18.71 33.90 0.28
C PRO A 108 -17.93 33.41 1.51
N GLY A 109 -16.67 33.81 1.62
CA GLY A 109 -15.78 33.37 2.71
C GLY A 109 -14.98 32.08 2.42
N THR A 110 -15.10 31.49 1.23
CA THR A 110 -14.23 30.39 0.83
C THR A 110 -12.78 30.85 0.79
N SER A 111 -11.93 30.19 1.56
CA SER A 111 -10.49 30.51 1.61
C SER A 111 -9.76 29.90 0.42
N ILE A 112 -9.02 30.73 -0.30
CA ILE A 112 -8.12 30.32 -1.40
C ILE A 112 -6.68 30.34 -0.89
N PHE A 113 -6.00 29.20 -1.01
CA PHE A 113 -4.60 29.03 -0.67
C PHE A 113 -3.74 28.94 -1.93
N VAL A 114 -2.49 29.37 -1.78
CA VAL A 114 -1.44 29.16 -2.79
C VAL A 114 -0.35 28.34 -2.15
N THR A 115 -0.20 27.11 -2.64
CA THR A 115 0.69 26.11 -2.06
C THR A 115 1.85 25.84 -3.01
N SER A 116 3.08 26.11 -2.55
CA SER A 116 4.30 25.88 -3.34
C SER A 116 4.63 24.40 -3.42
N GLY A 117 5.22 23.99 -4.55
CA GLY A 117 5.78 22.66 -4.75
C GLY A 117 6.87 22.32 -3.76
N LYS A 118 7.09 21.05 -3.52
CA LYS A 118 8.03 20.52 -2.52
C LYS A 118 8.90 19.39 -3.03
N ALA A 119 9.10 19.25 -4.36
CA ALA A 119 9.87 18.15 -4.93
C ALA A 119 11.31 18.09 -4.36
N GLU A 120 11.94 19.24 -4.10
CA GLU A 120 13.29 19.32 -3.56
C GLU A 120 13.36 18.94 -2.08
N PHE A 121 12.22 18.91 -1.39
CA PHE A 121 12.13 18.42 -0.02
C PHE A 121 11.92 16.91 0.03
N TYR A 122 11.10 16.34 -0.88
CA TYR A 122 10.70 14.94 -0.87
C TYR A 122 11.64 14.07 -1.72
N GLU A 123 12.80 13.71 -1.18
CA GLU A 123 13.74 12.79 -1.81
C GLU A 123 13.38 11.31 -1.54
N LEU A 124 12.17 10.91 -1.96
CA LEU A 124 11.54 9.64 -1.57
C LEU A 124 12.38 8.39 -1.91
N LYS A 125 13.20 8.43 -2.98
CA LYS A 125 14.11 7.32 -3.33
C LYS A 125 15.22 7.15 -2.27
N LYS A 126 15.70 8.24 -1.72
CA LYS A 126 16.81 8.22 -0.76
C LYS A 126 16.40 7.73 0.62
N VAL A 127 15.10 7.76 0.94
CA VAL A 127 14.61 7.37 2.26
C VAL A 127 14.49 5.85 2.45
N LEU A 128 14.46 5.07 1.36
CA LEU A 128 14.23 3.62 1.42
C LEU A 128 15.20 2.85 2.33
N PRO A 129 16.54 3.11 2.34
CA PRO A 129 17.45 2.47 3.26
C PRO A 129 17.13 2.77 4.74
N ASP A 130 16.68 3.99 5.03
CA ASP A 130 16.31 4.40 6.38
C ASP A 130 15.00 3.78 6.82
N ILE A 131 14.01 3.70 5.92
CA ILE A 131 12.77 2.96 6.15
C ILE A 131 13.08 1.50 6.50
N SER A 132 13.91 0.83 5.72
CA SER A 132 14.27 -0.56 5.94
C SER A 132 14.92 -0.80 7.31
N LYS A 133 15.80 0.09 7.74
CA LYS A 133 16.43 0.03 9.08
C LYS A 133 15.39 0.30 10.18
N ALA A 134 14.56 1.32 9.99
CA ALA A 134 13.56 1.71 10.98
C ALA A 134 12.49 0.64 11.17
N ILE A 135 12.02 -0.03 10.11
CA ILE A 135 11.10 -1.18 10.17
C ILE A 135 11.65 -2.25 11.10
N LYS A 136 12.93 -2.59 10.98
CA LYS A 136 13.60 -3.54 11.89
C LYS A 136 13.47 -3.15 13.35
N VAL A 137 13.77 -1.87 13.64
CA VAL A 137 13.71 -1.33 15.02
C VAL A 137 12.27 -1.32 15.55
N PHE A 138 11.29 -0.94 14.73
CA PHE A 138 9.89 -0.92 15.12
C PHE A 138 9.39 -2.32 15.46
N ARG A 139 9.70 -3.34 14.65
CA ARG A 139 9.36 -4.74 14.95
C ARG A 139 9.98 -5.24 16.25
N GLN A 140 11.25 -4.95 16.49
CA GLN A 140 11.95 -5.30 17.74
C GLN A 140 11.31 -4.65 18.98
N ASN A 141 10.53 -3.59 18.78
CA ASN A 141 9.80 -2.90 19.83
C ASN A 141 8.29 -3.15 19.77
N ASN A 142 7.84 -4.17 19.04
CA ASN A 142 6.43 -4.54 18.86
C ASN A 142 5.56 -3.36 18.39
N CYS A 143 6.09 -2.52 17.53
CA CYS A 143 5.39 -1.37 16.94
C CYS A 143 5.13 -1.65 15.45
N ASP A 144 3.94 -1.30 14.98
CA ASP A 144 3.57 -1.46 13.59
C ASP A 144 4.58 -0.72 12.67
N PRO A 145 5.24 -1.44 11.74
CA PRO A 145 6.22 -0.87 10.84
C PRO A 145 5.65 0.19 9.88
N PHE A 146 4.33 0.22 9.67
CA PHE A 146 3.64 1.27 8.92
C PHE A 146 4.01 2.66 9.43
N TYR A 147 4.03 2.86 10.76
CA TYR A 147 4.37 4.16 11.34
C TYR A 147 5.80 4.58 11.06
N ALA A 148 6.75 3.63 11.06
CA ALA A 148 8.14 3.94 10.72
C ALA A 148 8.25 4.55 9.33
N GLN A 149 7.61 3.90 8.36
CA GLN A 149 7.61 4.35 6.97
C GLN A 149 6.87 5.68 6.80
N ALA A 150 5.65 5.78 7.30
CA ALA A 150 4.83 6.97 7.15
C ALA A 150 5.52 8.21 7.74
N ILE A 151 6.07 8.11 8.95
CA ILE A 151 6.74 9.23 9.60
C ILE A 151 8.00 9.64 8.84
N LEU A 152 8.86 8.70 8.41
CA LEU A 152 10.05 9.02 7.64
C LEU A 152 9.74 9.67 6.29
N LEU A 153 8.66 9.25 5.65
CA LEU A 153 8.20 9.84 4.39
C LEU A 153 7.69 11.28 4.54
N ILE A 154 7.19 11.66 5.72
CA ILE A 154 6.64 13.00 5.97
C ILE A 154 7.70 13.94 6.56
N GLU A 155 8.38 13.49 7.61
CA GLU A 155 9.21 14.34 8.47
C GLU A 155 10.61 14.58 7.92
N SER A 156 11.19 13.58 7.28
CA SER A 156 12.56 13.66 6.82
C SER A 156 12.83 12.85 5.54
N PRO A 157 12.07 13.05 4.48
CA PRO A 157 12.17 12.23 3.27
C PRO A 157 13.57 12.36 2.63
N GLY A 158 14.49 11.45 3.00
CA GLY A 158 15.89 11.45 2.57
C GLY A 158 16.82 12.41 3.29
N LYS A 159 16.39 13.04 4.41
CA LYS A 159 17.15 14.08 5.14
C LYS A 159 17.27 13.81 6.63
N ASN A 160 18.21 12.95 7.03
CA ASN A 160 18.36 12.49 8.42
C ASN A 160 18.74 13.59 9.46
N LYS A 161 19.15 14.77 9.01
CA LYS A 161 19.57 15.89 9.90
C LYS A 161 18.59 17.06 9.84
N SER A 162 17.33 16.81 9.53
CA SER A 162 16.30 17.85 9.53
C SER A 162 16.06 18.37 10.94
N LYS A 163 16.03 19.70 11.09
CA LYS A 163 15.72 20.39 12.35
C LYS A 163 14.64 21.42 12.09
N SER A 164 13.53 21.34 12.82
CA SER A 164 12.46 22.32 12.73
C SER A 164 12.78 23.57 13.57
N TYR A 165 12.13 24.69 13.25
CA TYR A 165 12.28 25.93 14.00
C TYR A 165 11.70 25.80 15.44
N VAL A 166 10.74 24.92 15.68
CA VAL A 166 10.18 24.61 17.00
C VAL A 166 11.04 23.65 17.84
N GLY A 167 12.18 23.19 17.28
CA GLY A 167 13.15 22.36 18.00
C GLY A 167 12.96 20.85 17.88
N ALA A 168 12.06 20.36 17.03
CA ALA A 168 12.06 18.96 16.62
C ALA A 168 13.31 18.64 15.80
N ASN A 169 13.85 17.43 15.91
CA ASN A 169 15.14 17.09 15.27
C ASN A 169 15.23 15.62 14.90
N GLY A 170 15.99 15.35 13.85
CA GLY A 170 16.33 14.02 13.37
C GLY A 170 15.24 13.37 12.53
N PRO A 171 15.45 12.10 12.09
CA PRO A 171 14.55 11.42 11.16
C PRO A 171 13.08 11.33 11.60
N PHE A 172 12.86 11.18 12.89
CA PHE A 172 11.53 11.08 13.49
C PHE A 172 11.02 12.41 14.09
N GLN A 173 11.69 13.53 13.83
CA GLN A 173 11.34 14.86 14.32
C GLN A 173 10.89 14.90 15.79
N LEU A 174 11.71 14.26 16.65
CA LEU A 174 11.40 14.18 18.08
C LEU A 174 11.65 15.52 18.78
N MET A 175 10.69 15.96 19.59
CA MET A 175 10.89 17.09 20.48
C MET A 175 11.92 16.75 21.57
N ARG A 176 12.67 17.75 22.00
CA ARG A 176 13.74 17.59 23.02
C ARG A 176 13.22 16.97 24.33
N SER A 177 12.05 17.40 24.78
CA SER A 177 11.40 16.88 26.00
C SER A 177 11.06 15.41 25.87
N VAL A 178 10.47 15.00 24.73
CA VAL A 178 10.12 13.61 24.41
C VAL A 178 11.39 12.76 24.35
N ALA A 179 12.39 13.19 23.60
CA ALA A 179 13.66 12.48 23.49
C ALA A 179 14.30 12.18 24.83
N LYS A 180 14.37 13.20 25.71
CA LYS A 180 14.90 13.06 27.08
C LYS A 180 14.05 12.12 27.96
N LYS A 181 12.71 12.23 27.89
CA LYS A 181 11.77 11.37 28.62
C LYS A 181 12.01 9.89 28.32
N TYR A 182 12.36 9.56 27.08
CA TYR A 182 12.62 8.18 26.66
C TYR A 182 14.13 7.81 26.61
N GLY A 183 15.00 8.63 27.24
CA GLY A 183 16.38 8.28 27.54
C GLY A 183 17.41 8.68 26.48
N LEU A 184 17.08 9.50 25.47
CA LEU A 184 18.06 10.05 24.54
C LEU A 184 18.87 11.19 25.19
N ARG A 185 20.15 11.23 24.85
CA ARG A 185 21.03 12.34 25.23
C ARG A 185 20.86 13.49 24.24
N VAL A 186 20.42 14.64 24.74
CA VAL A 186 20.25 15.87 23.96
C VAL A 186 20.95 17.01 24.69
N THR A 187 22.21 17.24 24.34
CA THR A 187 23.09 18.27 24.87
C THR A 187 23.58 19.19 23.74
N LYS A 188 24.41 20.19 24.07
CA LYS A 188 25.02 21.08 23.07
C LYS A 188 25.93 20.32 22.09
N ASN A 189 26.67 19.31 22.60
CA ASN A 189 27.69 18.59 21.85
C ASN A 189 27.22 17.21 21.33
N ARG A 190 26.04 16.75 21.74
CA ARG A 190 25.48 15.44 21.35
C ARG A 190 23.98 15.48 21.30
N ASP A 191 23.41 15.12 20.17
CA ASP A 191 21.98 14.99 19.97
C ASP A 191 21.67 13.62 19.36
N ASP A 192 21.29 12.65 20.22
CA ASP A 192 20.98 11.28 19.81
C ASP A 192 19.71 11.20 18.93
N ARG A 193 18.94 12.29 18.76
CA ARG A 193 17.78 12.33 17.87
C ARG A 193 18.15 12.21 16.40
N THR A 194 19.41 12.57 16.03
CA THR A 194 19.93 12.46 14.67
C THR A 194 20.40 11.04 14.31
N ASP A 195 20.49 10.16 15.29
CA ASP A 195 20.79 8.75 15.10
C ASP A 195 19.49 8.01 14.77
N LEU A 196 19.44 7.40 13.58
CA LEU A 196 18.22 6.77 13.06
C LEU A 196 17.70 5.66 13.98
N GLU A 197 18.56 4.76 14.44
CA GLU A 197 18.13 3.60 15.23
C GLU A 197 17.68 4.01 16.64
N LYS A 198 18.39 4.95 17.28
CA LYS A 198 18.00 5.46 18.59
C LYS A 198 16.71 6.25 18.53
N SER A 199 16.56 7.13 17.53
CA SER A 199 15.33 7.90 17.34
C SER A 199 14.16 7.01 16.95
N ALA A 200 14.35 5.99 16.09
CA ALA A 200 13.35 4.99 15.76
C ALA A 200 12.87 4.23 17.00
N LYS A 201 13.79 3.81 17.88
CA LYS A 201 13.43 3.13 19.15
C LYS A 201 12.56 4.00 20.05
N VAL A 202 12.87 5.28 20.14
CA VAL A 202 12.09 6.23 20.93
C VAL A 202 10.74 6.52 20.28
N ALA A 203 10.70 6.70 18.96
CA ALA A 203 9.47 6.88 18.21
C ALA A 203 8.50 5.69 18.38
N ALA A 204 9.02 4.45 18.27
CA ALA A 204 8.22 3.24 18.50
C ALA A 204 7.65 3.18 19.92
N LYS A 205 8.44 3.53 20.95
CA LYS A 205 7.95 3.59 22.33
C LYS A 205 6.89 4.68 22.53
N LEU A 206 7.09 5.86 21.97
CA LEU A 206 6.13 6.96 22.02
C LEU A 206 4.81 6.55 21.35
N LEU A 207 4.89 5.91 20.21
CA LEU A 207 3.72 5.42 19.48
C LEU A 207 2.95 4.39 20.31
N ASN A 208 3.59 3.33 20.76
CA ASN A 208 2.91 2.26 21.50
C ASN A 208 2.33 2.73 22.83
N ALA A 209 3.15 3.34 23.68
CA ALA A 209 2.75 3.72 25.05
C ALA A 209 1.98 5.04 25.12
N GLY A 210 2.08 5.86 24.08
CA GLY A 210 1.42 7.16 24.02
C GLY A 210 0.29 7.19 23.00
N CYS A 211 0.63 7.21 21.71
CA CYS A 211 -0.34 7.52 20.66
C CYS A 211 -1.37 6.38 20.45
N VAL A 212 -0.90 5.14 20.26
CA VAL A 212 -1.78 3.97 20.02
C VAL A 212 -2.65 3.72 21.25
N ALA A 213 -2.02 3.63 22.43
CA ALA A 213 -2.77 3.35 23.66
C ALA A 213 -3.85 4.40 23.92
N TYR A 214 -3.54 5.67 23.68
CA TYR A 214 -4.51 6.76 23.87
C TYR A 214 -5.64 6.72 22.85
N VAL A 215 -5.33 6.50 21.57
CA VAL A 215 -6.36 6.42 20.52
C VAL A 215 -7.29 5.23 20.78
N LYS A 216 -6.75 4.06 21.17
CA LYS A 216 -7.54 2.88 21.55
C LYS A 216 -8.48 3.20 22.71
N GLN A 217 -7.92 3.67 23.82
CA GLN A 217 -8.73 4.03 24.99
C GLN A 217 -9.86 4.97 24.60
N TYR A 218 -9.58 5.96 23.77
CA TYR A 218 -10.55 6.97 23.41
C TYR A 218 -11.66 6.46 22.47
N LEU A 219 -11.33 5.56 21.54
CA LEU A 219 -12.32 4.91 20.69
C LEU A 219 -13.17 3.91 21.48
N ASP A 220 -12.56 3.19 22.44
CA ASP A 220 -13.27 2.27 23.34
C ASP A 220 -14.27 3.02 24.24
N GLU A 221 -13.90 4.18 24.82
CA GLU A 221 -14.78 5.06 25.59
C GLU A 221 -16.03 5.50 24.79
N ARG A 222 -15.94 5.50 23.46
CA ARG A 222 -17.01 5.89 22.53
C ARG A 222 -17.69 4.72 21.84
N SER A 223 -17.29 3.51 22.15
CA SER A 223 -17.80 2.30 21.50
C SER A 223 -17.62 2.30 19.96
N ILE A 224 -16.59 2.99 19.44
CA ILE A 224 -16.26 2.99 18.03
C ILE A 224 -15.41 1.76 17.74
N SER A 225 -15.91 0.87 16.88
CA SER A 225 -15.20 -0.34 16.49
C SER A 225 -14.01 -0.02 15.56
N TYR A 226 -12.86 -0.66 15.80
CA TYR A 226 -11.63 -0.50 15.01
C TYR A 226 -10.81 -1.80 15.03
N ARG A 227 -9.93 -1.93 14.04
CA ARG A 227 -8.76 -2.80 14.10
C ARG A 227 -7.52 -1.90 14.08
N GLU A 228 -6.49 -2.27 14.81
CA GLU A 228 -5.23 -1.49 14.86
C GLU A 228 -4.56 -1.39 13.48
N THR A 229 -4.90 -2.29 12.57
CA THR A 229 -4.46 -2.37 11.19
C THR A 229 -5.32 -1.60 10.19
N ASP A 230 -6.48 -1.09 10.59
CA ASP A 230 -7.28 -0.23 9.73
C ASP A 230 -6.51 1.05 9.38
N LEU A 231 -6.51 1.44 8.10
CA LEU A 231 -5.75 2.60 7.67
C LEU A 231 -6.21 3.88 8.38
N TRP A 232 -7.53 4.06 8.56
CA TRP A 232 -8.06 5.21 9.28
C TRP A 232 -7.59 5.25 10.74
N PHE A 233 -7.49 4.10 11.43
CA PHE A 233 -6.94 4.03 12.79
C PHE A 233 -5.47 4.48 12.80
N ARG A 234 -4.67 3.96 11.88
CA ARG A 234 -3.25 4.33 11.72
C ARG A 234 -3.08 5.83 11.46
N LEU A 235 -3.90 6.40 10.58
CA LEU A 235 -3.88 7.84 10.30
C LEU A 235 -4.27 8.67 11.54
N LEU A 236 -5.21 8.19 12.37
CA LEU A 236 -5.58 8.84 13.62
C LEU A 236 -4.42 8.82 14.63
N VAL A 237 -3.70 7.70 14.72
CA VAL A 237 -2.48 7.59 15.53
C VAL A 237 -1.38 8.52 15.02
N LEU A 238 -1.22 8.69 13.71
CA LEU A 238 -0.29 9.67 13.14
C LEU A 238 -0.67 11.12 13.52
N HIS A 239 -1.95 11.46 13.57
CA HIS A 239 -2.38 12.75 14.11
C HIS A 239 -2.02 12.92 15.59
N ALA A 240 -2.18 11.86 16.39
CA ALA A 240 -1.77 11.89 17.80
C ALA A 240 -0.25 12.06 17.95
N TYR A 241 0.53 11.49 17.05
CA TYR A 241 1.99 11.66 17.02
C TYR A 241 2.39 13.11 16.72
N HIS A 242 1.78 13.71 15.71
CA HIS A 242 2.10 15.08 15.24
C HIS A 242 1.51 16.18 16.13
N ALA A 243 0.20 16.14 16.36
CA ALA A 243 -0.55 17.20 17.03
C ALA A 243 -0.81 16.93 18.51
N GLY A 244 -0.45 15.75 18.99
CA GLY A 244 -0.74 15.29 20.33
C GLY A 244 -2.15 14.68 20.49
N ALA A 245 -2.26 13.77 21.44
CA ALA A 245 -3.50 13.06 21.72
C ALA A 245 -4.69 13.95 22.09
N GLY A 246 -4.44 15.05 22.80
CA GLY A 246 -5.47 16.03 23.15
C GLY A 246 -6.13 16.70 21.95
N SER A 247 -5.36 16.98 20.89
CA SER A 247 -5.87 17.54 19.65
C SER A 247 -6.78 16.58 18.91
N VAL A 248 -6.41 15.28 18.86
CA VAL A 248 -7.25 14.22 18.30
C VAL A 248 -8.57 14.11 19.06
N ARG A 249 -8.51 14.09 20.40
CA ARG A 249 -9.70 14.09 21.27
C ARG A 249 -10.63 15.26 20.99
N CYS A 250 -10.07 16.45 20.83
CA CYS A 250 -10.83 17.66 20.54
C CYS A 250 -11.65 17.49 19.26
N VAL A 251 -11.02 17.09 18.16
CA VAL A 251 -11.67 16.91 16.86
C VAL A 251 -12.74 15.82 16.88
N ILE A 252 -12.40 14.65 17.44
CA ILE A 252 -13.36 13.54 17.51
C ILE A 252 -14.56 13.90 18.43
N ASN A 253 -14.34 14.63 19.52
CA ASN A 253 -15.45 15.12 20.35
C ASN A 253 -16.38 16.06 19.57
N GLN A 254 -15.81 16.97 18.79
CA GLN A 254 -16.59 17.91 18.00
C GLN A 254 -17.38 17.22 16.88
N LEU A 255 -16.79 16.23 16.22
CA LEU A 255 -17.42 15.48 15.14
C LEU A 255 -18.42 14.42 15.64
N ASN A 256 -18.18 13.88 16.83
CA ASN A 256 -18.99 12.82 17.44
C ASN A 256 -19.35 11.68 16.49
N PRO A 257 -18.37 11.01 15.85
CA PRO A 257 -18.65 10.00 14.84
C PRO A 257 -19.15 8.68 15.46
N ASP A 258 -19.99 7.97 14.72
CA ASP A 258 -20.46 6.63 15.08
C ASP A 258 -19.48 5.53 14.63
N LYS A 259 -18.66 5.81 13.61
CA LYS A 259 -17.71 4.85 13.00
C LYS A 259 -16.47 5.54 12.44
N GLY A 260 -15.42 4.75 12.26
CA GLY A 260 -14.21 5.14 11.54
C GLY A 260 -14.35 5.08 10.01
N GLY A 261 -13.24 5.31 9.31
CA GLY A 261 -13.14 5.18 7.85
C GLY A 261 -12.92 6.47 7.10
N VAL A 262 -13.03 6.41 5.78
CA VAL A 262 -12.76 7.51 4.84
C VAL A 262 -13.63 8.74 5.14
N ASP A 263 -14.91 8.54 5.44
CA ASP A 263 -15.84 9.64 5.65
C ASP A 263 -15.54 10.42 6.93
N LEU A 264 -15.07 9.74 7.99
CA LEU A 264 -14.57 10.42 9.18
C LEU A 264 -13.37 11.31 8.84
N PHE A 265 -12.44 10.81 8.03
CA PHE A 265 -11.25 11.58 7.65
C PHE A 265 -11.57 12.78 6.77
N ARG A 266 -12.53 12.69 5.87
CA ARG A 266 -13.03 13.86 5.11
C ARG A 266 -13.52 14.97 6.05
N GLN A 267 -14.16 14.62 7.17
CA GLN A 267 -14.62 15.57 8.18
C GLN A 267 -13.46 16.10 9.03
N ILE A 268 -12.55 15.22 9.49
CA ILE A 268 -11.35 15.61 10.26
C ILE A 268 -10.53 16.66 9.51
N TRP A 269 -10.34 16.50 8.19
CA TRP A 269 -9.56 17.41 7.37
C TRP A 269 -10.18 18.82 7.22
N GLN A 270 -11.47 18.96 7.50
CA GLN A 270 -12.21 20.21 7.43
C GLN A 270 -12.53 20.80 8.81
N THR A 271 -12.22 20.09 9.88
CA THR A 271 -12.56 20.49 11.24
C THR A 271 -11.36 21.12 11.92
N GLU A 272 -11.56 22.32 12.49
CA GLU A 272 -10.60 22.98 13.34
C GLU A 272 -11.01 22.83 14.80
N CYS A 273 -10.07 22.48 15.67
CA CYS A 273 -10.33 22.34 17.10
C CYS A 273 -9.06 22.66 17.92
N GLY A 274 -9.04 23.81 18.54
CA GLY A 274 -7.90 24.26 19.33
C GLY A 274 -6.61 24.38 18.51
N LEU A 275 -5.62 23.54 18.83
CA LEU A 275 -4.35 23.49 18.10
C LEU A 275 -4.42 22.62 16.83
N PHE A 276 -5.50 21.88 16.64
CA PHE A 276 -5.71 21.05 15.45
C PHE A 276 -6.25 21.91 14.31
N LYS A 277 -5.36 22.48 13.52
CA LYS A 277 -5.65 23.30 12.35
C LYS A 277 -4.47 23.31 11.38
N ASN A 278 -4.69 23.74 10.14
CA ASN A 278 -3.65 23.88 9.10
C ASN A 278 -2.72 22.66 8.99
N GLU A 279 -1.49 22.76 9.51
CA GLU A 279 -0.48 21.70 9.41
C GLU A 279 -0.95 20.38 10.02
N SER A 280 -1.66 20.43 11.15
CA SER A 280 -2.22 19.24 11.79
C SER A 280 -3.28 18.57 10.93
N GLN A 281 -4.15 19.32 10.26
CA GLN A 281 -5.14 18.76 9.32
C GLN A 281 -4.47 18.13 8.09
N ASN A 282 -3.37 18.74 7.62
CA ASN A 282 -2.65 18.28 6.44
C ASN A 282 -1.81 17.02 6.68
N TYR A 283 -1.46 16.71 7.93
CA TYR A 283 -0.49 15.67 8.25
C TYR A 283 -0.84 14.30 7.66
N SER A 284 -2.06 13.81 7.88
CA SER A 284 -2.50 12.53 7.30
C SER A 284 -2.75 12.62 5.79
N GLN A 285 -3.12 13.78 5.26
CA GLN A 285 -3.23 13.99 3.81
C GLN A 285 -1.86 13.83 3.13
N ILE A 286 -0.83 14.44 3.73
CA ILE A 286 0.57 14.32 3.29
C ILE A 286 1.07 12.88 3.47
N ALA A 287 0.68 12.20 4.56
CA ALA A 287 0.99 10.80 4.77
C ALA A 287 0.48 9.93 3.62
N LEU A 288 -0.80 10.04 3.27
CA LEU A 288 -1.41 9.32 2.16
C LEU A 288 -0.69 9.61 0.84
N ALA A 289 -0.49 10.89 0.52
CA ALA A 289 0.19 11.30 -0.70
C ALA A 289 1.63 10.76 -0.78
N SER A 290 2.37 10.81 0.33
CA SER A 290 3.74 10.31 0.41
C SER A 290 3.81 8.79 0.27
N LEU A 291 2.88 8.06 0.88
CA LEU A 291 2.79 6.60 0.75
C LEU A 291 2.49 6.18 -0.70
N VAL A 292 1.50 6.83 -1.34
CA VAL A 292 1.16 6.57 -2.76
C VAL A 292 2.33 6.93 -3.67
N SER A 293 2.95 8.11 -3.50
CA SER A 293 4.08 8.55 -4.30
C SER A 293 5.30 7.63 -4.14
N PHE A 294 5.56 7.18 -2.91
CA PHE A 294 6.64 6.25 -2.63
C PHE A 294 6.41 4.88 -3.28
N ASP A 295 5.20 4.34 -3.15
CA ASP A 295 4.83 3.06 -3.77
C ASP A 295 4.96 3.13 -5.30
N GLU A 296 4.54 4.23 -5.93
CA GLU A 296 4.72 4.47 -7.37
C GLU A 296 6.19 4.57 -7.78
N ILE A 297 7.01 5.29 -7.01
CA ILE A 297 8.45 5.43 -7.30
C ILE A 297 9.15 4.09 -7.20
N ILE A 298 8.88 3.32 -6.15
CA ILE A 298 9.47 1.98 -5.99
C ILE A 298 9.02 1.06 -7.11
N ASN A 299 7.76 1.13 -7.52
CA ASN A 299 7.24 0.32 -8.61
C ASN A 299 7.77 0.75 -9.99
N ARG A 300 8.04 2.05 -10.22
CA ARG A 300 8.57 2.58 -11.50
C ARG A 300 10.06 2.32 -11.68
N ASP A 301 10.84 2.62 -10.63
CA ASP A 301 12.30 2.63 -10.68
C ASP A 301 12.92 1.45 -9.94
N GLY A 302 12.07 0.64 -9.30
CA GLY A 302 12.50 -0.45 -8.46
C GLY A 302 13.51 -1.34 -9.17
N GLY A 303 14.48 -1.83 -8.46
CA GLY A 303 15.43 -2.84 -8.90
C GLY A 303 14.72 -4.02 -9.58
N ASP A 304 15.43 -4.86 -10.23
CA ASP A 304 14.88 -5.87 -11.14
C ASP A 304 13.96 -6.90 -10.48
N THR A 305 13.80 -6.87 -9.15
CA THR A 305 12.96 -7.85 -8.46
C THR A 305 12.35 -7.29 -7.17
N VAL A 306 11.02 -7.34 -7.07
CA VAL A 306 10.26 -7.05 -5.84
C VAL A 306 9.81 -8.38 -5.24
N TYR A 307 10.07 -8.60 -3.95
CA TYR A 307 9.59 -9.75 -3.21
C TYR A 307 8.49 -9.31 -2.23
N LEU A 308 7.45 -10.11 -2.15
CA LEU A 308 6.47 -9.97 -1.10
C LEU A 308 6.91 -10.78 0.12
N VAL A 309 6.85 -10.17 1.29
CA VAL A 309 7.10 -10.85 2.55
C VAL A 309 5.77 -10.95 3.28
N ARG A 310 5.38 -12.16 3.62
CA ARG A 310 4.21 -12.44 4.40
C ARG A 310 4.64 -13.04 5.74
N GLY A 311 4.53 -12.25 6.81
CA GLY A 311 5.07 -12.65 8.09
C GLY A 311 6.59 -12.89 8.02
N ASP A 312 7.08 -13.98 8.59
CA ASP A 312 8.52 -14.32 8.59
C ASP A 312 8.99 -15.06 7.32
N LYS A 313 8.12 -15.30 6.36
CA LYS A 313 8.42 -16.04 5.14
C LYS A 313 8.53 -15.13 3.93
N MET A 314 9.67 -15.15 3.29
CA MET A 314 9.96 -14.43 2.05
C MET A 314 9.38 -15.20 0.86
N MET A 315 8.54 -14.55 0.07
CA MET A 315 7.96 -15.12 -1.13
C MET A 315 8.78 -14.73 -2.35
N LYS A 316 9.04 -15.72 -3.23
CA LYS A 316 9.95 -15.57 -4.36
C LYS A 316 9.28 -14.91 -5.58
N HIS A 317 10.01 -14.05 -6.21
CA HIS A 317 9.99 -13.55 -7.60
C HIS A 317 8.71 -12.96 -8.19
N PHE A 318 8.83 -11.66 -8.53
CA PHE A 318 7.94 -11.01 -9.48
C PHE A 318 8.69 -10.35 -10.63
N ASN A 319 8.23 -10.59 -11.86
CA ASN A 319 8.79 -9.97 -13.04
C ASN A 319 8.14 -8.60 -13.27
N ARG A 320 8.95 -7.55 -13.36
CA ARG A 320 8.62 -6.13 -13.43
C ARG A 320 7.67 -5.70 -14.56
N LYS A 321 7.50 -6.51 -15.60
CA LYS A 321 6.60 -6.19 -16.72
C LYS A 321 5.12 -6.12 -16.32
N ILE A 322 4.75 -6.67 -15.17
CA ILE A 322 3.38 -6.74 -14.65
C ILE A 322 2.98 -5.46 -13.91
N TYR A 323 3.96 -4.60 -13.53
CA TYR A 323 3.76 -3.45 -12.63
C TYR A 323 3.60 -2.11 -13.32
N ARG A 324 3.09 -2.03 -14.53
CA ARG A 324 2.82 -0.74 -15.14
C ARG A 324 1.40 -0.27 -14.84
N SER A 325 1.40 0.78 -14.04
CA SER A 325 0.34 1.76 -13.76
C SER A 325 -0.84 1.38 -12.89
N VAL A 326 -0.97 2.13 -11.84
CA VAL A 326 -2.17 2.77 -11.32
C VAL A 326 -3.23 1.85 -10.73
N ASN A 327 -3.37 1.93 -9.41
CA ASN A 327 -4.50 1.48 -8.58
C ASN A 327 -4.38 0.07 -8.01
N GLY A 328 -5.25 -0.25 -7.07
CA GLY A 328 -5.40 -1.54 -6.40
C GLY A 328 -5.41 -2.78 -7.30
N TYR A 329 -5.62 -2.59 -8.60
CA TYR A 329 -5.50 -3.60 -9.63
C TYR A 329 -4.10 -4.25 -9.68
N ASP A 330 -3.04 -3.46 -9.71
CA ASP A 330 -1.66 -3.98 -9.78
C ASP A 330 -1.24 -4.67 -8.49
N TYR A 331 -1.72 -4.16 -7.35
CA TYR A 331 -1.49 -4.82 -6.06
C TYR A 331 -2.17 -6.19 -5.99
N LEU A 332 -3.44 -6.28 -6.37
CA LEU A 332 -4.19 -7.53 -6.35
C LEU A 332 -3.61 -8.57 -7.32
N ASN A 333 -3.16 -8.14 -8.49
CA ASN A 333 -2.41 -8.99 -9.41
C ASN A 333 -1.08 -9.48 -8.79
N THR A 334 -0.40 -8.62 -8.04
CA THR A 334 0.80 -9.01 -7.30
C THR A 334 0.50 -10.08 -6.26
N CYS A 335 -0.58 -9.92 -5.49
CA CYS A 335 -1.01 -10.93 -4.53
C CYS A 335 -1.35 -12.26 -5.24
N LEU A 336 -1.99 -12.20 -6.40
CA LEU A 336 -2.32 -13.37 -7.19
C LEU A 336 -1.07 -14.19 -7.57
N VAL A 337 -0.08 -13.52 -8.18
CA VAL A 337 1.20 -14.18 -8.55
C VAL A 337 1.94 -14.69 -7.32
N ALA A 338 1.85 -13.98 -6.16
CA ALA A 338 2.44 -14.45 -4.92
C ALA A 338 1.82 -15.75 -4.43
N TYR A 339 0.50 -15.85 -4.48
CA TYR A 339 -0.17 -17.10 -4.12
C TYR A 339 0.12 -18.23 -5.10
N GLU A 340 0.33 -17.94 -6.37
CA GLU A 340 0.78 -18.92 -7.36
C GLU A 340 2.18 -19.45 -7.03
N ALA A 341 3.10 -18.57 -6.65
CA ALA A 341 4.43 -18.98 -6.20
C ALA A 341 4.36 -19.84 -4.91
N ASP A 342 3.51 -19.44 -3.95
CA ASP A 342 3.26 -20.22 -2.73
C ASP A 342 2.68 -21.60 -3.02
N LEU A 343 1.80 -21.71 -4.01
CA LEU A 343 1.27 -22.99 -4.45
C LEU A 343 2.38 -23.86 -5.06
N VAL A 344 3.20 -23.28 -5.94
CA VAL A 344 4.31 -23.99 -6.60
C VAL A 344 5.35 -24.48 -5.58
N ASP A 345 5.73 -23.62 -4.63
CA ASP A 345 6.68 -23.95 -3.56
C ASP A 345 6.09 -24.85 -2.46
N GLY A 346 4.79 -25.14 -2.48
CA GLY A 346 4.09 -25.95 -1.48
C GLY A 346 3.82 -25.24 -0.15
N THR A 347 4.00 -23.96 -0.10
CA THR A 347 3.75 -23.15 1.10
C THR A 347 2.26 -23.03 1.42
N ILE A 348 1.41 -23.06 0.38
CA ILE A 348 -0.04 -23.07 0.51
C ILE A 348 -0.64 -24.34 -0.13
N PRO A 349 -1.58 -25.04 0.53
CA PRO A 349 -2.34 -26.12 -0.09
C PRO A 349 -3.29 -25.60 -1.20
N PHE A 350 -3.70 -26.48 -2.12
CA PHE A 350 -4.52 -26.13 -3.28
C PHE A 350 -5.85 -25.45 -2.93
N ASP A 351 -6.63 -26.00 -1.98
CA ASP A 351 -7.94 -25.45 -1.65
C ASP A 351 -7.88 -24.06 -0.98
N PRO A 352 -7.01 -23.81 0.01
CA PRO A 352 -6.75 -22.45 0.51
C PRO A 352 -6.27 -21.48 -0.58
N PHE A 353 -5.41 -21.94 -1.52
CA PHE A 353 -4.99 -21.15 -2.66
C PHE A 353 -6.20 -20.72 -3.51
N MET A 354 -7.03 -21.66 -3.94
CA MET A 354 -8.21 -21.40 -4.77
C MET A 354 -9.17 -20.42 -4.10
N LYS A 355 -9.40 -20.56 -2.78
CA LYS A 355 -10.24 -19.64 -2.01
C LYS A 355 -9.70 -18.21 -2.03
N ARG A 356 -8.40 -18.03 -1.79
CA ARG A 356 -7.76 -16.70 -1.78
C ARG A 356 -7.74 -16.04 -3.14
N VAL A 357 -7.42 -16.82 -4.16
CA VAL A 357 -7.44 -16.37 -5.54
C VAL A 357 -8.85 -15.96 -5.97
N GLY A 358 -9.88 -16.69 -5.57
CA GLY A 358 -11.26 -16.33 -5.83
C GLY A 358 -11.66 -14.97 -5.25
N VAL A 359 -11.21 -14.66 -4.02
CA VAL A 359 -11.45 -13.34 -3.39
C VAL A 359 -10.75 -12.24 -4.17
N ILE A 360 -9.45 -12.39 -4.46
CA ILE A 360 -8.65 -11.38 -5.18
C ILE A 360 -9.27 -11.08 -6.54
N ARG A 361 -9.72 -12.09 -7.27
CA ARG A 361 -10.32 -11.92 -8.59
C ARG A 361 -11.64 -11.18 -8.56
N LYS A 362 -12.46 -11.46 -7.56
CA LYS A 362 -13.71 -10.72 -7.36
C LYS A 362 -13.44 -9.24 -7.15
N GLU A 363 -12.39 -8.91 -6.40
CA GLU A 363 -11.97 -7.52 -6.18
C GLU A 363 -11.36 -6.89 -7.44
N LEU A 364 -10.52 -7.62 -8.18
CA LEU A 364 -9.98 -7.16 -9.46
C LEU A 364 -11.07 -6.85 -10.48
N LEU A 365 -12.10 -7.70 -10.56
CA LEU A 365 -13.23 -7.46 -11.45
C LEU A 365 -14.01 -6.22 -11.03
N HIS A 366 -14.26 -6.04 -9.74
CA HIS A 366 -14.93 -4.85 -9.22
C HIS A 366 -14.17 -3.55 -9.54
N ILE A 367 -12.86 -3.58 -9.47
CA ILE A 367 -12.02 -2.43 -9.86
C ILE A 367 -12.07 -2.22 -11.37
N ALA A 368 -11.96 -3.28 -12.16
CA ALA A 368 -12.01 -3.20 -13.62
C ALA A 368 -13.35 -2.64 -14.12
N THR A 369 -14.47 -3.06 -13.53
CA THR A 369 -15.81 -2.54 -13.89
C THR A 369 -15.97 -1.07 -13.56
N LYS A 370 -15.40 -0.60 -12.45
CA LYS A 370 -15.42 0.83 -12.09
C LYS A 370 -14.58 1.70 -13.03
N ILE A 371 -13.47 1.19 -13.56
CA ILE A 371 -12.55 1.95 -14.41
C ILE A 371 -13.00 1.97 -15.86
N SER A 372 -13.49 0.84 -16.38
CA SER A 372 -13.73 0.65 -17.81
C SER A 372 -15.19 0.63 -18.22
N GLY A 373 -16.14 0.68 -17.27
CA GLY A 373 -17.58 0.53 -17.58
C GLY A 373 -17.94 -0.81 -18.20
N VAL A 374 -17.08 -1.82 -18.11
CA VAL A 374 -17.28 -3.16 -18.65
C VAL A 374 -18.37 -3.88 -17.84
N ASP A 375 -19.32 -4.47 -18.53
CA ASP A 375 -20.49 -5.17 -17.96
C ASP A 375 -20.06 -6.30 -17.00
N GLU A 376 -20.65 -6.31 -15.79
CA GLU A 376 -20.43 -7.33 -14.74
C GLU A 376 -20.69 -8.78 -15.17
N ARG A 377 -21.27 -8.97 -16.35
CA ARG A 377 -21.58 -10.29 -16.92
C ARG A 377 -20.38 -11.04 -17.50
N ILE A 378 -19.19 -10.43 -17.55
CA ILE A 378 -17.95 -11.14 -17.88
C ILE A 378 -17.64 -12.04 -16.68
N SER A 379 -17.89 -13.29 -16.87
CA SER A 379 -17.89 -14.43 -15.96
C SER A 379 -16.86 -14.32 -14.79
N ILE A 380 -17.40 -14.00 -13.62
CA ILE A 380 -16.72 -13.94 -12.32
C ILE A 380 -16.10 -15.30 -11.91
N ASN A 381 -16.49 -16.37 -12.57
CA ASN A 381 -16.16 -17.75 -12.21
C ASN A 381 -14.87 -18.28 -12.90
N GLN A 382 -14.23 -17.48 -13.74
CA GLN A 382 -13.04 -17.94 -14.47
C GLN A 382 -11.75 -17.66 -13.71
N PHE A 383 -11.27 -18.63 -12.96
CA PHE A 383 -9.87 -18.73 -12.59
C PHE A 383 -9.27 -19.86 -13.41
N PRO A 384 -8.09 -19.61 -13.93
CA PRO A 384 -7.30 -18.39 -14.11
C PRO A 384 -7.70 -17.62 -15.39
N ALA A 385 -7.17 -16.39 -15.56
CA ALA A 385 -7.62 -15.44 -16.54
C ALA A 385 -7.49 -15.85 -18.02
N SER A 386 -6.55 -16.76 -18.33
CA SER A 386 -6.41 -17.33 -19.67
C SER A 386 -6.00 -18.79 -19.58
N GLU A 387 -6.36 -19.56 -20.59
CA GLU A 387 -5.93 -20.95 -20.77
C GLU A 387 -4.42 -21.12 -20.66
N GLU A 388 -3.66 -20.23 -21.30
CA GLU A 388 -2.19 -20.23 -21.32
C GLU A 388 -1.60 -19.98 -19.93
N HIS A 389 -2.24 -19.15 -19.13
CA HIS A 389 -1.78 -18.88 -17.77
C HIS A 389 -1.96 -20.11 -16.86
N VAL A 390 -3.09 -20.80 -16.97
CA VAL A 390 -3.33 -22.07 -16.25
C VAL A 390 -2.29 -23.11 -16.62
N ASP A 391 -2.04 -23.23 -17.92
CA ASP A 391 -1.09 -24.19 -18.45
C ASP A 391 0.32 -23.90 -17.92
N SER A 392 0.74 -22.65 -17.97
CA SER A 392 2.04 -22.18 -17.46
C SER A 392 2.21 -22.49 -15.96
N LEU A 393 1.20 -22.20 -15.15
CA LEU A 393 1.22 -22.49 -13.72
C LEU A 393 1.26 -24.00 -13.45
N ALA A 394 0.48 -24.78 -14.19
CA ALA A 394 0.50 -26.24 -14.08
C ALA A 394 1.86 -26.82 -14.48
N MET A 395 2.50 -26.31 -15.54
CA MET A 395 3.85 -26.74 -15.93
C MET A 395 4.89 -26.39 -14.84
N SER A 396 4.74 -25.26 -14.17
CA SER A 396 5.59 -24.91 -13.01
C SER A 396 5.40 -25.88 -11.85
N LEU A 397 4.17 -26.28 -11.55
CA LEU A 397 3.87 -27.30 -10.54
C LEU A 397 4.48 -28.66 -10.88
N LEU A 398 4.42 -29.10 -12.16
CA LEU A 398 5.03 -30.32 -12.61
C LEU A 398 6.55 -30.32 -12.43
N LYS A 399 7.23 -29.20 -12.72
CA LYS A 399 8.68 -29.07 -12.48
C LYS A 399 9.04 -29.24 -11.00
N HIS A 400 8.14 -28.84 -10.09
CA HIS A 400 8.32 -28.98 -8.65
C HIS A 400 7.73 -30.28 -8.09
N GLN A 401 7.40 -31.24 -8.96
CA GLN A 401 6.84 -32.56 -8.62
C GLN A 401 5.49 -32.50 -7.88
N ARG A 402 4.75 -31.39 -8.04
CA ARG A 402 3.43 -31.17 -7.48
C ARG A 402 2.34 -31.69 -8.44
N PHE A 403 2.38 -33.00 -8.69
CA PHE A 403 1.55 -33.64 -9.73
C PHE A 403 0.06 -33.53 -9.47
N GLU A 404 -0.38 -33.72 -8.23
CA GLU A 404 -1.80 -33.68 -7.90
C GLU A 404 -2.41 -32.29 -8.11
N GLU A 405 -1.71 -31.26 -7.68
CA GLU A 405 -2.16 -29.87 -7.84
C GLU A 405 -2.15 -29.46 -9.32
N ALA A 406 -1.15 -29.84 -10.07
CA ALA A 406 -1.09 -29.62 -11.51
C ALA A 406 -2.29 -30.28 -12.23
N ILE A 407 -2.59 -31.52 -11.89
CA ILE A 407 -3.74 -32.27 -12.46
C ILE A 407 -5.05 -31.59 -12.09
N LYS A 408 -5.25 -31.16 -10.83
CA LYS A 408 -6.46 -30.43 -10.42
C LYS A 408 -6.63 -29.14 -11.21
N LEU A 409 -5.56 -28.39 -11.39
CA LEU A 409 -5.57 -27.13 -12.11
C LEU A 409 -5.87 -27.33 -13.60
N LEU A 410 -5.27 -28.34 -14.25
CA LEU A 410 -5.50 -28.66 -15.66
C LEU A 410 -6.91 -29.22 -15.91
N LYS A 411 -7.50 -29.93 -14.96
CA LYS A 411 -8.92 -30.29 -15.04
C LYS A 411 -9.82 -29.07 -15.05
N LEU A 412 -9.58 -28.09 -14.19
CA LEU A 412 -10.29 -26.81 -14.22
C LEU A 412 -10.10 -26.09 -15.56
N ASN A 413 -8.90 -26.18 -16.17
CA ASN A 413 -8.66 -25.61 -17.48
C ASN A 413 -9.54 -26.27 -18.56
N ILE A 414 -9.66 -27.59 -18.54
CA ILE A 414 -10.55 -28.31 -19.46
C ILE A 414 -12.04 -27.97 -19.22
N ASP A 415 -12.47 -27.86 -17.96
CA ASP A 415 -13.84 -27.47 -17.63
C ASP A 415 -14.19 -26.09 -18.19
N MET A 416 -13.23 -25.15 -18.18
CA MET A 416 -13.38 -23.82 -18.75
C MET A 416 -13.24 -23.79 -20.28
N HIS A 417 -12.36 -24.62 -20.82
CA HIS A 417 -12.01 -24.68 -22.24
C HIS A 417 -12.19 -26.09 -22.83
N PRO A 418 -13.42 -26.64 -22.88
CA PRO A 418 -13.68 -28.04 -23.20
C PRO A 418 -13.34 -28.44 -24.64
N SER A 419 -13.09 -27.45 -25.51
CA SER A 419 -12.66 -27.69 -26.90
C SER A 419 -11.15 -27.44 -27.12
N SER A 420 -10.40 -27.12 -26.08
CA SER A 420 -8.96 -26.81 -26.19
C SER A 420 -8.13 -28.07 -26.37
N ILE A 421 -7.44 -28.16 -27.47
CA ILE A 421 -6.46 -29.21 -27.75
C ILE A 421 -5.29 -29.16 -26.75
N ALA A 422 -4.80 -27.95 -26.51
CA ALA A 422 -3.66 -27.70 -25.62
C ALA A 422 -3.95 -28.11 -24.17
N ALA A 423 -5.15 -27.79 -23.64
CA ALA A 423 -5.54 -28.17 -22.29
C ALA A 423 -5.57 -29.69 -22.08
N TYR A 424 -6.08 -30.46 -23.07
CA TYR A 424 -6.07 -31.92 -23.00
C TYR A 424 -4.67 -32.51 -23.13
N ASP A 425 -3.81 -31.91 -23.96
CA ASP A 425 -2.42 -32.37 -24.12
C ASP A 425 -1.62 -32.11 -22.83
N SER A 426 -1.80 -30.96 -22.22
CA SER A 426 -1.16 -30.61 -20.94
C SER A 426 -1.61 -31.54 -19.80
N LEU A 427 -2.89 -31.90 -19.73
CA LEU A 427 -3.39 -32.86 -18.75
C LEU A 427 -2.84 -34.29 -19.01
N ALA A 428 -2.71 -34.66 -20.27
CA ALA A 428 -2.06 -35.95 -20.62
C ALA A 428 -0.60 -36.00 -20.16
N ARG A 429 0.15 -34.93 -20.39
CA ARG A 429 1.53 -34.75 -19.86
C ARG A 429 1.60 -34.82 -18.35
N ALA A 430 0.68 -34.18 -17.64
CA ALA A 430 0.61 -34.21 -16.19
C ALA A 430 0.38 -35.66 -15.66
N TYR A 431 -0.56 -36.37 -16.24
CA TYR A 431 -0.78 -37.79 -15.89
C TYR A 431 0.41 -38.69 -16.23
N SER A 432 1.08 -38.43 -17.34
CA SER A 432 2.31 -39.15 -17.67
C SER A 432 3.42 -38.92 -16.65
N ALA A 433 3.62 -37.65 -16.24
CA ALA A 433 4.59 -37.28 -15.24
C ALA A 433 4.28 -37.84 -13.84
N SER A 434 3.00 -38.01 -13.50
CA SER A 434 2.56 -38.64 -12.25
C SER A 434 2.60 -40.18 -12.30
N GLY A 435 3.01 -40.77 -13.42
CA GLY A 435 3.08 -42.23 -13.61
C GLY A 435 1.76 -42.89 -14.03
N ASN A 436 0.68 -42.17 -14.18
CA ASN A 436 -0.61 -42.72 -14.60
C ASN A 436 -0.74 -42.78 -16.12
N LYS A 437 -0.08 -43.80 -16.70
CA LYS A 437 -0.02 -44.03 -18.16
C LYS A 437 -1.40 -44.20 -18.80
N GLN A 438 -2.34 -44.83 -18.09
CA GLN A 438 -3.68 -45.09 -18.62
C GLN A 438 -4.47 -43.79 -18.84
N LEU A 439 -4.51 -42.91 -17.85
CA LEU A 439 -5.18 -41.59 -17.99
C LEU A 439 -4.41 -40.71 -18.97
N ALA A 440 -3.08 -40.75 -18.99
CA ALA A 440 -2.29 -40.01 -19.98
C ALA A 440 -2.72 -40.38 -21.41
N LEU A 441 -2.90 -41.67 -21.71
CA LEU A 441 -3.33 -42.12 -23.03
C LEU A 441 -4.77 -41.67 -23.37
N ILE A 442 -5.69 -41.72 -22.40
CA ILE A 442 -7.06 -41.30 -22.58
C ILE A 442 -7.13 -39.80 -22.98
N TYR A 443 -6.43 -38.95 -22.24
CA TYR A 443 -6.43 -37.51 -22.49
C TYR A 443 -5.66 -37.10 -23.74
N SER A 444 -4.57 -37.81 -24.08
CA SER A 444 -3.84 -37.65 -25.34
C SER A 444 -4.73 -38.02 -26.55
N ASN A 445 -5.44 -39.14 -26.47
CA ASN A 445 -6.39 -39.53 -27.54
C ASN A 445 -7.52 -38.47 -27.72
N ARG A 446 -7.97 -37.86 -26.62
CA ARG A 446 -8.98 -36.78 -26.68
C ARG A 446 -8.43 -35.53 -27.35
N SER A 447 -7.19 -35.12 -27.06
CA SER A 447 -6.49 -34.02 -27.74
C SER A 447 -6.42 -34.25 -29.25
N VAL A 448 -5.97 -35.45 -29.68
CA VAL A 448 -5.89 -35.82 -31.10
C VAL A 448 -7.25 -35.82 -31.78
N ALA A 449 -8.31 -36.32 -31.12
CA ALA A 449 -9.66 -36.32 -31.66
C ALA A 449 -10.19 -34.92 -31.89
N LEU A 450 -9.92 -33.97 -30.97
CA LEU A 450 -10.29 -32.56 -31.10
C LEU A 450 -9.55 -31.88 -32.27
N GLY A 451 -8.25 -32.17 -32.45
CA GLY A 451 -7.44 -31.69 -33.56
C GLY A 451 -8.00 -32.10 -34.92
N ARG A 452 -8.33 -33.40 -35.07
CA ARG A 452 -8.94 -33.89 -36.32
C ARG A 452 -10.29 -33.26 -36.62
N ASN A 453 -11.12 -33.04 -35.61
CA ASN A 453 -12.40 -32.36 -35.77
C ASN A 453 -12.24 -30.90 -36.20
N GLN A 454 -11.25 -30.21 -35.71
CA GLN A 454 -10.95 -28.83 -36.09
C GLN A 454 -10.42 -28.70 -37.51
N GLU A 455 -9.50 -29.59 -37.93
CA GLU A 455 -9.03 -29.65 -39.32
C GLU A 455 -10.17 -29.97 -40.31
N SER A 456 -11.07 -30.86 -39.93
CA SER A 456 -12.24 -31.19 -40.77
C SER A 456 -13.20 -30.05 -40.92
N ARG A 457 -13.42 -29.23 -39.88
CA ARG A 457 -14.25 -28.04 -39.94
C ARG A 457 -13.63 -26.95 -40.81
N ASN A 458 -12.33 -26.71 -40.69
CA ASN A 458 -11.62 -25.74 -41.51
C ASN A 458 -11.69 -26.06 -43.00
N ARG A 459 -11.57 -27.37 -43.37
CA ARG A 459 -11.72 -27.84 -44.77
C ARG A 459 -13.13 -27.71 -45.34
N ILE A 460 -14.16 -27.55 -44.52
CA ILE A 460 -15.55 -27.35 -44.96
C ILE A 460 -15.84 -25.87 -45.14
N GLN A 461 -15.04 -24.98 -44.56
CA GLN A 461 -15.19 -23.52 -44.66
C GLN A 461 -14.32 -22.90 -45.78
N GLU A 462 -13.35 -23.64 -46.32
CA GLU A 462 -12.62 -23.35 -47.57
C GLU A 462 -13.38 -23.91 -48.79
#